data_3aada271e8de684e314c3f9b5f1bb8d3
#
_entry.id   3aada271e8de684e314c3f9b5f1bb8d3
#
_cell.length_a   1.000
_cell.length_b   1.000
_cell.length_c   1.000
_cell.angle_alpha   90.00
_cell.angle_beta   90.00
_cell.angle_gamma   90.00
#
_symmetry.space_group_name_H-M   'P 1'
#
loop_
_entity.id
_entity.type
_entity.pdbx_description
1 polymer ?
#
loop_
_entity_poly.entity_id
_entity_poly.type
_entity_poly.pdbx_seq_one_letter_code
_entity_poly.pdbx_strand_id
1 'polypeptide(L)'
;MIIGKSLLIAGLLLGGQSARAQRDFFELAPINYSDTESQDELALLAADWAAGRKPQPKGEPLEVLKQLLKQLNIPVESQVMVYSRTSQQNNRIRYHNPRVIYYSNDTYLGYVPGGSFEASATDPRLGPVFYLLDKEKIGKAGFVRRDNACLQCHGTSRTDLVPGFMVRSVFPDKNGHPILAEGTYLTTHSSPLKERWGGWFVTGSHGDFRHMGNTMATQLDEGGVEFDYEAGANWETMEGKIDTSKYLRPKSDIVSLMVLEHQCTTQNILTKASMEYRRLAYLQKAIDPEVDVTKPEGMAARSARDSAGDIVKAFLFCDEFDLKDGLEGDPAFVEAFEAAGVKNSEGQSLRQLRCYGRLFKNRCSYLIYSKYFEFLPSVVRTQTLEELWRVLQSTDEEFSHIGSSERKRIISIVSETVKNLPECWEKAQ
;
A
#
# COMPACT_ATOMS: atom_id res chain seq x y z
N MET A 1 31.77 -72.67 25.42
CA MET A 1 32.58 -71.50 25.37
C MET A 1 32.22 -70.73 24.11
N ILE A 2 31.05 -70.10 24.11
CA ILE A 2 30.54 -69.25 23.03
C ILE A 2 29.77 -68.11 23.68
N ILE A 3 30.31 -66.97 23.53
CA ILE A 3 29.83 -65.72 24.09
C ILE A 3 28.77 -65.14 23.15
N GLY A 4 27.64 -64.80 23.76
CA GLY A 4 26.52 -64.23 23.07
C GLY A 4 26.74 -62.84 22.52
N LYS A 5 26.12 -62.57 21.39
CA LYS A 5 25.90 -61.25 20.85
C LYS A 5 24.44 -60.91 21.02
N SER A 6 24.20 -60.06 22.01
CA SER A 6 22.94 -59.34 22.08
C SER A 6 23.31 -57.86 22.19
N LEU A 7 23.25 -57.17 21.08
CA LEU A 7 23.44 -55.75 21.04
C LEU A 7 22.48 -55.10 20.05
N LEU A 8 21.78 -54.14 20.54
CA LEU A 8 21.24 -52.94 19.84
C LEU A 8 20.12 -53.13 18.83
N ILE A 9 18.91 -53.00 19.33
CA ILE A 9 17.87 -52.19 18.65
C ILE A 9 17.20 -51.33 19.71
N ALA A 10 17.86 -50.26 20.10
CA ALA A 10 17.30 -49.18 20.89
C ALA A 10 17.86 -47.89 20.31
N GLY A 11 17.16 -47.29 19.42
CA GLY A 11 17.62 -46.00 18.92
C GLY A 11 17.14 -45.65 17.53
N LEU A 12 15.85 -45.50 17.28
CA LEU A 12 15.30 -44.77 16.15
C LEU A 12 13.81 -44.46 16.35
N LEU A 13 13.53 -43.92 17.54
CA LEU A 13 12.28 -43.20 17.81
C LEU A 13 12.63 -41.76 18.27
N LEU A 14 13.45 -41.07 17.46
CA LEU A 14 13.71 -39.66 17.65
C LEU A 14 13.25 -38.93 16.38
N GLY A 15 12.21 -38.15 16.62
CA GLY A 15 12.08 -36.91 15.88
C GLY A 15 11.18 -36.87 14.71
N GLY A 16 9.97 -37.34 14.82
CA GLY A 16 8.86 -36.71 14.12
C GLY A 16 8.38 -35.46 14.87
N GLN A 17 9.27 -34.58 15.28
CA GLN A 17 8.88 -33.19 15.54
C GLN A 17 8.72 -32.56 14.17
N SER A 18 7.48 -32.61 13.65
CA SER A 18 7.04 -31.68 12.63
C SER A 18 7.47 -30.31 13.11
N ALA A 19 8.38 -29.66 12.41
CA ALA A 19 8.63 -28.25 12.58
C ALA A 19 7.25 -27.60 12.43
N ARG A 20 6.62 -27.21 13.54
CA ARG A 20 5.46 -26.34 13.53
C ARG A 20 5.99 -25.09 12.86
N ALA A 21 5.62 -24.88 11.59
CA ALA A 21 5.88 -23.63 10.90
C ALA A 21 5.42 -22.54 11.87
N GLN A 22 6.34 -21.65 12.22
CA GLN A 22 6.03 -20.53 13.08
C GLN A 22 4.88 -19.79 12.41
N ARG A 23 3.71 -19.74 13.05
CA ARG A 23 2.57 -19.06 12.46
C ARG A 23 2.90 -17.58 12.36
N ASP A 24 2.60 -16.99 11.22
CA ASP A 24 2.76 -15.57 11.02
C ASP A 24 1.98 -14.77 12.05
N PHE A 25 2.50 -13.62 12.43
CA PHE A 25 1.94 -12.78 13.49
C PHE A 25 0.44 -12.50 13.29
N PHE A 26 0.01 -12.26 12.06
CA PHE A 26 -1.38 -11.95 11.71
C PHE A 26 -2.30 -13.19 11.73
N GLU A 27 -1.74 -14.41 11.77
CA GLU A 27 -2.51 -15.66 11.93
C GLU A 27 -2.75 -16.04 13.41
N LEU A 28 -2.23 -15.25 14.34
CA LEU A 28 -2.45 -15.49 15.76
C LEU A 28 -3.69 -14.75 16.27
N ALA A 29 -4.32 -15.28 17.33
CA ALA A 29 -5.43 -14.61 18.00
C ALA A 29 -5.01 -13.23 18.53
N PRO A 30 -5.90 -12.23 18.48
CA PRO A 30 -7.30 -12.26 18.09
C PRO A 30 -7.53 -11.96 16.59
N ILE A 31 -6.49 -11.88 15.78
CA ILE A 31 -6.58 -11.48 14.37
C ILE A 31 -7.10 -12.64 13.54
N ASN A 32 -6.43 -13.82 13.60
CA ASN A 32 -6.78 -15.05 12.87
C ASN A 32 -7.11 -14.75 11.42
N TYR A 33 -6.17 -14.12 10.71
CA TYR A 33 -6.39 -13.47 9.42
C TYR A 33 -7.11 -14.37 8.41
N SER A 34 -6.60 -15.58 8.18
CA SER A 34 -7.18 -16.50 7.19
C SER A 34 -8.56 -17.04 7.60
N ASP A 35 -8.84 -17.15 8.90
CA ASP A 35 -10.10 -17.70 9.42
C ASP A 35 -11.17 -16.60 9.64
N THR A 36 -10.78 -15.32 9.61
CA THR A 36 -11.69 -14.21 9.83
C THR A 36 -12.33 -13.78 8.51
N GLU A 37 -13.67 -13.73 8.48
CA GLU A 37 -14.43 -13.24 7.34
C GLU A 37 -14.16 -11.75 7.12
N SER A 38 -13.85 -11.39 5.86
CA SER A 38 -13.58 -10.01 5.48
C SER A 38 -14.85 -9.18 5.29
N GLN A 39 -14.78 -7.89 5.61
CA GLN A 39 -15.85 -6.91 5.48
C GLN A 39 -15.40 -5.69 4.67
N ASP A 40 -14.39 -5.86 3.84
CA ASP A 40 -13.91 -4.83 2.93
C ASP A 40 -14.87 -4.57 1.75
N GLU A 41 -14.57 -3.54 0.96
CA GLU A 41 -15.44 -3.13 -0.17
C GLU A 41 -15.61 -4.21 -1.24
N LEU A 42 -14.62 -5.09 -1.45
CA LEU A 42 -14.70 -6.18 -2.44
C LEU A 42 -15.60 -7.31 -1.94
N ALA A 43 -15.50 -7.66 -0.67
CA ALA A 43 -16.40 -8.64 -0.04
C ALA A 43 -17.84 -8.15 -0.04
N LEU A 44 -18.08 -6.87 0.29
CA LEU A 44 -19.39 -6.25 0.26
C LEU A 44 -19.95 -6.18 -1.16
N LEU A 45 -19.14 -5.84 -2.16
CA LEU A 45 -19.55 -5.83 -3.56
C LEU A 45 -19.91 -7.24 -4.06
N ALA A 46 -19.13 -8.25 -3.70
CA ALA A 46 -19.44 -9.65 -4.01
C ALA A 46 -20.79 -10.09 -3.40
N ALA A 47 -21.06 -9.70 -2.16
CA ALA A 47 -22.35 -9.96 -1.49
C ALA A 47 -23.51 -9.21 -2.17
N ASP A 48 -23.30 -7.98 -2.66
CA ASP A 48 -24.29 -7.23 -3.43
C ASP A 48 -24.63 -7.91 -4.75
N TRP A 49 -23.63 -8.45 -5.45
CA TRP A 49 -23.82 -9.23 -6.67
C TRP A 49 -24.60 -10.52 -6.40
N ALA A 50 -24.23 -11.25 -5.35
CA ALA A 50 -24.89 -12.50 -4.99
C ALA A 50 -26.37 -12.29 -4.63
N ALA A 51 -26.67 -11.18 -3.96
CA ALA A 51 -28.03 -10.80 -3.58
C ALA A 51 -28.82 -10.07 -4.69
N GLY A 52 -28.22 -9.85 -5.87
CA GLY A 52 -28.87 -9.13 -6.99
C GLY A 52 -29.08 -7.62 -6.73
N ARG A 53 -28.45 -7.04 -5.69
CA ARG A 53 -28.58 -5.61 -5.38
C ARG A 53 -27.77 -4.72 -6.35
N LYS A 54 -26.68 -5.25 -6.91
CA LYS A 54 -25.93 -4.60 -7.97
C LYS A 54 -25.78 -5.52 -9.18
N PRO A 55 -25.71 -4.98 -10.39
CA PRO A 55 -25.47 -5.79 -11.59
C PRO A 55 -24.03 -6.27 -11.61
N GLN A 56 -23.83 -7.54 -11.95
CA GLN A 56 -22.49 -8.07 -12.20
C GLN A 56 -21.93 -7.51 -13.50
N PRO A 57 -20.62 -7.19 -13.55
CA PRO A 57 -19.97 -6.70 -14.77
C PRO A 57 -20.08 -7.70 -15.92
N LYS A 58 -20.31 -7.20 -17.14
CA LYS A 58 -20.47 -8.01 -18.35
C LYS A 58 -19.79 -7.35 -19.55
N GLY A 59 -19.44 -8.14 -20.54
CA GLY A 59 -18.88 -7.68 -21.81
C GLY A 59 -17.41 -8.03 -21.97
N GLU A 60 -16.77 -7.34 -22.89
CA GLU A 60 -15.33 -7.47 -23.15
C GLU A 60 -14.49 -6.99 -21.95
N PRO A 61 -13.24 -7.45 -21.80
CA PRO A 61 -12.44 -7.18 -20.59
C PRO A 61 -12.33 -5.69 -20.22
N LEU A 62 -12.19 -4.79 -21.19
CA LEU A 62 -12.12 -3.36 -20.90
C LEU A 62 -13.45 -2.76 -20.42
N GLU A 63 -14.58 -3.29 -20.93
CA GLU A 63 -15.89 -2.88 -20.44
C GLU A 63 -16.17 -3.40 -19.03
N VAL A 64 -15.72 -4.62 -18.74
CA VAL A 64 -15.73 -5.17 -17.37
C VAL A 64 -14.88 -4.31 -16.43
N LEU A 65 -13.68 -3.95 -16.86
CA LEU A 65 -12.77 -3.07 -16.10
C LEU A 65 -13.43 -1.73 -15.76
N LYS A 66 -14.05 -1.05 -16.75
CA LYS A 66 -14.78 0.22 -16.53
C LYS A 66 -15.91 0.07 -15.52
N GLN A 67 -16.70 -1.03 -15.62
CA GLN A 67 -17.80 -1.30 -14.70
C GLN A 67 -17.28 -1.56 -13.27
N LEU A 68 -16.19 -2.30 -13.11
CA LEU A 68 -15.55 -2.55 -11.81
C LEU A 68 -15.04 -1.24 -11.19
N LEU A 69 -14.29 -0.43 -11.93
CA LEU A 69 -13.80 0.86 -11.46
C LEU A 69 -14.94 1.76 -10.99
N LYS A 70 -16.04 1.82 -11.77
CA LYS A 70 -17.24 2.58 -11.41
C LYS A 70 -17.90 2.07 -10.13
N GLN A 71 -18.07 0.75 -9.98
CA GLN A 71 -18.74 0.15 -8.82
C GLN A 71 -17.91 0.28 -7.53
N LEU A 72 -16.58 0.34 -7.66
CA LEU A 72 -15.60 0.50 -6.57
C LEU A 72 -15.19 1.96 -6.33
N ASN A 73 -15.76 2.91 -7.09
CA ASN A 73 -15.38 4.34 -7.02
C ASN A 73 -13.88 4.57 -7.17
N ILE A 74 -13.22 3.81 -8.05
CA ILE A 74 -11.81 3.95 -8.36
C ILE A 74 -11.66 4.88 -9.58
N PRO A 75 -10.93 5.99 -9.48
CA PRO A 75 -10.72 6.90 -10.61
C PRO A 75 -9.85 6.25 -11.68
N VAL A 76 -10.27 6.35 -12.94
CA VAL A 76 -9.50 5.82 -14.07
C VAL A 76 -8.17 6.55 -14.27
N GLU A 77 -8.09 7.77 -13.79
CA GLU A 77 -6.91 8.63 -13.80
C GLU A 77 -5.78 8.10 -12.91
N SER A 78 -6.09 7.28 -11.91
CA SER A 78 -5.09 6.65 -11.02
C SER A 78 -4.23 5.58 -11.71
N GLN A 79 -4.44 5.34 -13.02
CA GLN A 79 -3.75 4.30 -13.77
C GLN A 79 -2.23 4.41 -13.69
N VAL A 80 -1.59 3.33 -13.25
CA VAL A 80 -0.14 3.11 -13.32
C VAL A 80 0.14 1.73 -13.93
N MET A 81 1.31 1.55 -14.57
CA MET A 81 1.63 0.34 -15.32
C MET A 81 2.93 -0.31 -14.83
N VAL A 82 2.92 -1.63 -14.64
CA VAL A 82 4.09 -2.42 -14.25
C VAL A 82 4.31 -3.56 -15.24
N TYR A 83 5.52 -3.63 -15.81
CA TYR A 83 5.91 -4.67 -16.75
C TYR A 83 6.85 -5.72 -16.15
N SER A 84 7.36 -5.49 -14.95
CA SER A 84 8.14 -6.53 -14.25
C SER A 84 7.25 -7.70 -13.85
N ARG A 85 7.81 -8.90 -14.01
CA ARG A 85 7.10 -10.17 -13.80
C ARG A 85 7.09 -10.56 -12.31
N THR A 86 6.55 -9.68 -11.48
CA THR A 86 6.56 -9.80 -10.01
C THR A 86 5.20 -10.17 -9.41
N SER A 87 4.15 -10.40 -10.22
CA SER A 87 2.82 -10.80 -9.74
C SER A 87 2.55 -12.29 -10.03
N GLN A 88 1.45 -12.79 -9.50
CA GLN A 88 0.95 -14.14 -9.74
C GLN A 88 0.70 -14.45 -11.23
N GLN A 89 0.40 -13.41 -12.02
CA GLN A 89 0.20 -13.53 -13.47
C GLN A 89 1.49 -13.27 -14.27
N ASN A 90 2.65 -13.57 -13.69
CA ASN A 90 3.98 -13.33 -14.28
C ASN A 90 4.16 -13.92 -15.67
N ASN A 91 3.45 -15.00 -16.01
CA ASN A 91 3.46 -15.64 -17.32
C ASN A 91 2.79 -14.79 -18.42
N ARG A 92 1.97 -13.79 -18.07
CA ARG A 92 1.26 -12.89 -18.98
C ARG A 92 1.90 -11.49 -19.05
N ILE A 93 2.49 -11.04 -17.94
CA ILE A 93 3.10 -9.72 -17.84
C ILE A 93 4.39 -9.67 -18.66
N ARG A 94 4.55 -8.64 -19.49
CA ARG A 94 5.72 -8.37 -20.32
C ARG A 94 5.81 -6.87 -20.58
N TYR A 95 6.94 -6.39 -21.08
CA TYR A 95 7.12 -5.01 -21.50
C TYR A 95 5.99 -4.52 -22.44
N HIS A 96 5.61 -5.32 -23.45
CA HIS A 96 4.52 -4.97 -24.37
C HIS A 96 3.12 -5.40 -23.92
N ASN A 97 3.01 -5.99 -22.73
CA ASN A 97 1.74 -6.39 -22.10
C ASN A 97 1.79 -6.16 -20.59
N PRO A 98 2.00 -4.91 -20.13
CA PRO A 98 2.08 -4.60 -18.71
C PRO A 98 0.77 -4.86 -17.98
N ARG A 99 0.88 -5.11 -16.67
CA ARG A 99 -0.24 -5.01 -15.75
C ARG A 99 -0.51 -3.54 -15.46
N VAL A 100 -1.78 -3.13 -15.52
CA VAL A 100 -2.19 -1.84 -14.97
C VAL A 100 -2.75 -2.01 -13.57
N ILE A 101 -2.59 -0.99 -12.76
CA ILE A 101 -3.15 -0.88 -11.43
C ILE A 101 -3.90 0.45 -11.35
N TYR A 102 -5.12 0.39 -10.81
CA TYR A 102 -5.95 1.53 -10.45
C TYR A 102 -6.20 1.50 -8.95
N TYR A 103 -6.32 2.64 -8.32
CA TYR A 103 -6.51 2.68 -6.87
C TYR A 103 -7.38 3.86 -6.40
N SER A 104 -8.06 3.64 -5.30
CA SER A 104 -8.69 4.66 -4.46
C SER A 104 -7.95 4.72 -3.11
N ASN A 105 -8.56 5.29 -2.06
CA ASN A 105 -7.93 5.34 -0.73
C ASN A 105 -7.72 3.95 -0.11
N ASP A 106 -8.65 3.04 -0.35
CA ASP A 106 -8.70 1.76 0.38
C ASP A 106 -8.79 0.55 -0.54
N THR A 107 -8.91 0.74 -1.88
CA THR A 107 -9.14 -0.35 -2.84
C THR A 107 -8.22 -0.22 -4.05
N TYR A 108 -7.70 -1.35 -4.49
CA TYR A 108 -6.79 -1.50 -5.63
C TYR A 108 -7.35 -2.51 -6.61
N LEU A 109 -7.25 -2.21 -7.90
CA LEU A 109 -7.68 -3.12 -8.97
C LEU A 109 -6.58 -3.23 -10.03
N GLY A 110 -6.05 -4.43 -10.20
CA GLY A 110 -5.06 -4.79 -11.21
C GLY A 110 -5.70 -5.51 -12.40
N TYR A 111 -5.27 -5.17 -13.60
CA TYR A 111 -5.69 -5.84 -14.83
C TYR A 111 -4.49 -6.15 -15.72
N VAL A 112 -4.45 -7.36 -16.25
CA VAL A 112 -3.49 -7.78 -17.28
C VAL A 112 -4.26 -8.18 -18.52
N PRO A 113 -3.98 -7.58 -19.71
CA PRO A 113 -4.64 -7.99 -20.92
C PRO A 113 -4.51 -9.51 -21.18
N GLY A 114 -5.65 -10.19 -21.37
CA GLY A 114 -5.74 -11.64 -21.49
C GLY A 114 -5.69 -12.42 -20.17
N GLY A 115 -5.55 -11.75 -19.02
CA GLY A 115 -5.53 -12.34 -17.68
C GLY A 115 -6.80 -12.14 -16.88
N SER A 116 -6.72 -12.41 -15.58
CA SER A 116 -7.74 -12.17 -14.57
C SER A 116 -7.55 -10.79 -13.95
N PHE A 117 -8.58 -10.30 -13.23
CA PHE A 117 -8.45 -9.10 -12.40
C PHE A 117 -7.91 -9.50 -11.02
N GLU A 118 -6.86 -8.82 -10.60
CA GLU A 118 -6.33 -8.88 -9.23
C GLU A 118 -6.87 -7.70 -8.47
N ALA A 119 -7.40 -7.91 -7.29
CA ALA A 119 -7.93 -6.81 -6.49
C ALA A 119 -7.49 -6.93 -5.04
N SER A 120 -7.41 -5.82 -4.36
CA SER A 120 -7.20 -5.78 -2.93
C SER A 120 -7.95 -4.61 -2.32
N ALA A 121 -8.48 -4.81 -1.14
CA ALA A 121 -9.08 -3.74 -0.35
C ALA A 121 -8.64 -3.84 1.09
N THR A 122 -8.68 -2.71 1.79
CA THR A 122 -8.31 -2.65 3.20
C THR A 122 -9.52 -2.95 4.07
N ASP A 123 -9.48 -4.06 4.77
CA ASP A 123 -10.49 -4.47 5.74
C ASP A 123 -10.26 -3.77 7.08
N PRO A 124 -11.31 -3.31 7.77
CA PRO A 124 -11.18 -2.62 9.06
C PRO A 124 -10.47 -3.40 10.17
N ARG A 125 -10.48 -4.74 10.10
CA ARG A 125 -9.90 -5.62 11.12
C ARG A 125 -8.65 -6.35 10.65
N LEU A 126 -8.59 -6.68 9.34
CA LEU A 126 -7.56 -7.53 8.74
C LEU A 126 -6.48 -6.74 8.02
N GLY A 127 -6.68 -5.41 7.81
CA GLY A 127 -5.83 -4.67 6.89
C GLY A 127 -6.04 -5.11 5.44
N PRO A 128 -5.03 -5.08 4.58
CA PRO A 128 -5.15 -5.50 3.19
C PRO A 128 -5.60 -6.95 3.02
N VAL A 129 -6.65 -7.16 2.23
CA VAL A 129 -7.15 -8.49 1.82
C VAL A 129 -7.06 -8.59 0.30
N PHE A 130 -6.67 -9.76 -0.20
CA PHE A 130 -6.30 -9.97 -1.60
C PHE A 130 -7.28 -10.91 -2.29
N TYR A 131 -7.67 -10.57 -3.51
CA TYR A 131 -8.69 -11.26 -4.29
C TYR A 131 -8.27 -11.49 -5.74
N LEU A 132 -8.84 -12.51 -6.32
CA LEU A 132 -8.81 -12.77 -7.76
C LEU A 132 -10.24 -12.81 -8.28
N LEU A 133 -10.51 -12.08 -9.36
CA LEU A 133 -11.75 -12.20 -10.14
C LEU A 133 -11.39 -12.83 -11.47
N ASP A 134 -11.74 -14.11 -11.64
CA ASP A 134 -11.56 -14.80 -12.90
C ASP A 134 -12.61 -14.32 -13.91
N LYS A 135 -12.15 -13.81 -15.05
CA LYS A 135 -13.02 -13.30 -16.12
C LYS A 135 -14.02 -14.35 -16.65
N GLU A 136 -13.66 -15.65 -16.61
CA GLU A 136 -14.52 -16.74 -17.06
C GLU A 136 -15.59 -17.13 -16.02
N LYS A 137 -15.39 -16.68 -14.78
CA LYS A 137 -16.29 -16.92 -13.65
C LYS A 137 -17.03 -15.69 -13.18
N ILE A 138 -16.85 -14.56 -13.87
CA ILE A 138 -17.63 -13.34 -13.63
C ILE A 138 -19.11 -13.72 -13.75
N GLY A 139 -19.84 -13.53 -12.68
CA GLY A 139 -21.25 -13.93 -12.60
C GLY A 139 -21.54 -15.22 -11.84
N LYS A 140 -20.52 -16.00 -11.46
CA LYS A 140 -20.70 -17.26 -10.69
C LYS A 140 -20.03 -17.24 -9.32
N ALA A 141 -18.82 -16.65 -9.19
CA ALA A 141 -18.02 -16.76 -7.98
C ALA A 141 -17.62 -15.40 -7.34
N GLY A 142 -17.85 -14.27 -8.03
CA GLY A 142 -17.41 -12.96 -7.52
C GLY A 142 -15.87 -12.89 -7.31
N PHE A 143 -15.44 -12.08 -6.35
CA PHE A 143 -14.07 -12.00 -5.91
C PHE A 143 -13.73 -13.18 -4.99
N VAL A 144 -12.71 -13.95 -5.34
CA VAL A 144 -12.23 -15.08 -4.57
C VAL A 144 -10.98 -14.67 -3.80
N ARG A 145 -11.04 -14.71 -2.48
CA ARG A 145 -9.92 -14.42 -1.58
C ARG A 145 -8.75 -15.38 -1.82
N ARG A 146 -7.50 -14.87 -1.79
CA ARG A 146 -6.28 -15.59 -2.19
C ARG A 146 -5.13 -15.45 -1.19
N ASP A 147 -5.42 -15.62 0.09
CA ASP A 147 -4.46 -15.39 1.18
C ASP A 147 -3.13 -16.12 0.97
N ASN A 148 -3.16 -17.44 0.90
CA ASN A 148 -1.95 -18.26 0.81
C ASN A 148 -1.03 -17.88 -0.34
N ALA A 149 -1.59 -17.45 -1.47
CA ALA A 149 -0.79 -17.12 -2.65
C ALA A 149 -0.24 -15.69 -2.60
N CYS A 150 -1.03 -14.74 -2.09
CA CYS A 150 -0.66 -13.33 -2.06
C CYS A 150 0.26 -13.00 -0.88
N LEU A 151 0.01 -13.57 0.29
CA LEU A 151 0.78 -13.29 1.50
C LEU A 151 2.21 -13.83 1.46
N GLN A 152 2.55 -14.74 0.54
CA GLN A 152 3.95 -15.13 0.28
C GLN A 152 4.84 -13.93 -0.08
N CYS A 153 4.26 -12.88 -0.64
CA CYS A 153 4.96 -11.61 -0.92
C CYS A 153 4.44 -10.48 -0.04
N HIS A 154 3.13 -10.43 0.21
CA HIS A 154 2.43 -9.34 0.87
C HIS A 154 2.23 -9.53 2.39
N GLY A 155 2.88 -10.51 3.02
CA GLY A 155 2.87 -10.78 4.46
C GLY A 155 4.29 -11.04 5.00
N THR A 156 5.31 -10.39 4.44
CA THR A 156 6.73 -10.66 4.74
C THR A 156 7.39 -9.44 5.40
N SER A 157 8.69 -9.52 5.68
CA SER A 157 9.48 -8.38 6.15
C SER A 157 9.41 -7.15 5.22
N ARG A 158 9.01 -7.32 3.95
CA ARG A 158 8.80 -6.21 3.02
C ARG A 158 7.52 -5.40 3.29
N THR A 159 6.65 -5.92 4.12
CA THR A 159 5.41 -5.28 4.55
C THR A 159 5.32 -5.27 6.08
N ASP A 160 6.45 -5.16 6.78
CA ASP A 160 6.55 -5.15 8.24
C ASP A 160 5.93 -6.37 8.94
N LEU A 161 5.94 -7.54 8.27
CA LEU A 161 5.37 -8.80 8.74
C LEU A 161 3.84 -8.77 8.97
N VAL A 162 3.16 -7.84 8.32
CA VAL A 162 1.69 -7.77 8.29
C VAL A 162 1.20 -7.87 6.84
N PRO A 163 -0.06 -8.25 6.60
CA PRO A 163 -0.67 -8.09 5.29
C PRO A 163 -0.54 -6.65 4.82
N GLY A 164 0.10 -6.42 3.67
CA GLY A 164 0.47 -5.07 3.28
C GLY A 164 0.68 -4.91 1.78
N PHE A 165 0.87 -3.67 1.38
CA PHE A 165 1.14 -3.26 0.01
C PHE A 165 2.60 -2.86 -0.17
N MET A 166 3.08 -2.88 -1.41
CA MET A 166 4.41 -2.38 -1.72
C MET A 166 4.50 -1.88 -3.16
N VAL A 167 5.23 -0.81 -3.36
CA VAL A 167 5.78 -0.44 -4.66
C VAL A 167 7.22 -0.93 -4.69
N ARG A 168 7.47 -1.90 -5.54
CA ARG A 168 8.77 -2.56 -5.64
C ARG A 168 9.47 -2.14 -6.93
N SER A 169 10.67 -1.61 -6.80
CA SER A 169 11.58 -1.28 -7.89
C SER A 169 12.62 -2.40 -8.05
N VAL A 170 12.78 -2.91 -9.26
CA VAL A 170 13.67 -4.04 -9.58
C VAL A 170 14.55 -3.70 -10.78
N PHE A 171 15.59 -4.48 -11.02
CA PHE A 171 16.35 -4.47 -12.27
C PHE A 171 15.72 -5.50 -13.22
N PRO A 172 14.82 -5.09 -14.15
CA PRO A 172 14.15 -6.01 -15.05
C PRO A 172 15.05 -6.38 -16.24
N ASP A 173 15.19 -7.67 -16.52
CA ASP A 173 15.83 -8.13 -17.77
C ASP A 173 14.95 -7.83 -19.00
N LYS A 174 15.43 -8.16 -20.19
CA LYS A 174 14.71 -8.00 -21.46
C LYS A 174 13.35 -8.70 -21.54
N ASN A 175 13.08 -9.64 -20.64
CA ASN A 175 11.82 -10.36 -20.54
C ASN A 175 10.94 -9.85 -19.40
N GLY A 176 11.42 -8.86 -18.62
CA GLY A 176 10.77 -8.30 -17.45
C GLY A 176 10.98 -9.11 -16.15
N HIS A 177 11.86 -10.12 -16.15
CA HIS A 177 12.21 -10.82 -14.91
C HIS A 177 13.17 -9.97 -14.07
N PRO A 178 12.95 -9.89 -12.76
CA PRO A 178 13.92 -9.27 -11.86
C PRO A 178 15.26 -10.03 -11.89
N ILE A 179 16.36 -9.30 -12.06
CA ILE A 179 17.71 -9.83 -11.88
C ILE A 179 17.98 -9.85 -10.37
N LEU A 180 17.72 -10.98 -9.73
CA LEU A 180 17.69 -11.10 -8.27
C LEU A 180 19.04 -10.80 -7.61
N ALA A 181 20.15 -11.02 -8.31
CA ALA A 181 21.49 -10.73 -7.81
C ALA A 181 21.72 -9.24 -7.53
N GLU A 182 21.01 -8.36 -8.25
CA GLU A 182 21.12 -6.91 -8.10
C GLU A 182 20.23 -6.36 -6.97
N GLY A 183 19.43 -7.22 -6.33
CA GLY A 183 18.54 -6.81 -5.26
C GLY A 183 17.29 -6.10 -5.75
N THR A 184 16.73 -5.27 -4.88
CA THR A 184 15.46 -4.56 -5.12
C THR A 184 15.30 -3.45 -4.11
N TYR A 185 14.58 -2.39 -4.51
CA TYR A 185 14.18 -1.31 -3.61
C TYR A 185 12.68 -1.42 -3.30
N LEU A 186 12.32 -1.17 -2.05
CA LEU A 186 10.95 -0.85 -1.63
C LEU A 186 10.85 0.65 -1.59
N THR A 187 10.07 1.22 -2.48
CA THR A 187 10.05 2.67 -2.66
C THR A 187 8.95 3.33 -1.83
N THR A 188 9.33 4.43 -1.22
CA THR A 188 8.51 5.25 -0.32
C THR A 188 8.66 6.72 -0.69
N HIS A 189 7.97 7.61 0.00
CA HIS A 189 8.13 9.05 -0.22
C HIS A 189 9.56 9.57 0.06
N SER A 190 10.37 8.85 0.84
CA SER A 190 11.75 9.22 1.15
C SER A 190 12.79 8.65 0.17
N SER A 191 12.42 7.69 -0.67
CA SER A 191 13.36 7.04 -1.59
C SER A 191 13.92 8.03 -2.63
N PRO A 192 15.21 7.99 -2.97
CA PRO A 192 15.75 8.75 -4.08
C PRO A 192 15.07 8.37 -5.40
N LEU A 193 14.78 9.34 -6.28
CA LEU A 193 14.13 9.06 -7.56
C LEU A 193 14.88 8.03 -8.40
N LYS A 194 16.21 8.07 -8.39
CA LYS A 194 17.06 7.13 -9.14
C LYS A 194 16.93 5.65 -8.72
N GLU A 195 16.29 5.37 -7.59
CA GLU A 195 16.02 4.01 -7.10
C GLU A 195 14.58 3.57 -7.35
N ARG A 196 13.72 4.49 -7.84
CA ARG A 196 12.28 4.23 -8.00
C ARG A 196 11.95 3.64 -9.36
N TRP A 197 10.89 2.84 -9.36
CA TRP A 197 10.09 2.39 -10.50
C TRP A 197 10.78 1.48 -11.51
N GLY A 198 11.89 0.83 -11.17
CA GLY A 198 12.46 -0.23 -11.99
C GLY A 198 11.43 -1.35 -12.24
N GLY A 199 11.15 -1.63 -13.51
CA GLY A 199 10.09 -2.55 -13.91
C GLY A 199 8.70 -1.95 -14.04
N TRP A 200 8.57 -0.60 -13.87
CA TRP A 200 7.36 0.17 -14.08
C TRP A 200 7.50 1.09 -15.28
N PHE A 201 6.37 1.42 -15.91
CA PHE A 201 6.30 2.56 -16.83
C PHE A 201 6.03 3.84 -16.04
N VAL A 202 6.60 4.95 -16.53
CA VAL A 202 6.50 6.27 -15.92
C VAL A 202 6.28 7.29 -17.02
N THR A 203 5.20 8.04 -16.94
CA THR A 203 4.92 9.18 -17.84
C THR A 203 4.79 10.45 -17.04
N GLY A 204 5.38 11.51 -17.53
CA GLY A 204 5.43 12.83 -16.92
C GLY A 204 6.78 13.50 -17.18
N SER A 205 6.85 14.80 -16.93
CA SER A 205 8.09 15.57 -17.02
C SER A 205 8.72 15.71 -15.63
N HIS A 206 10.01 15.48 -15.52
CA HIS A 206 10.78 15.54 -14.27
C HIS A 206 12.17 16.17 -14.44
N GLY A 207 12.39 16.89 -15.57
CA GLY A 207 13.63 17.60 -15.84
C GLY A 207 14.86 16.69 -15.80
N ASP A 208 15.85 17.10 -15.01
CA ASP A 208 17.14 16.41 -14.88
C ASP A 208 17.12 15.25 -13.87
N PHE A 209 16.00 14.98 -13.19
CA PHE A 209 15.88 13.80 -12.37
C PHE A 209 15.95 12.52 -13.22
N ARG A 210 16.41 11.45 -12.60
CA ARG A 210 16.48 10.12 -13.22
C ARG A 210 15.83 9.09 -12.32
N HIS A 211 15.19 8.09 -12.94
CA HIS A 211 14.55 6.96 -12.28
C HIS A 211 14.80 5.68 -13.07
N MET A 212 14.50 4.52 -12.48
CA MET A 212 14.66 3.20 -13.09
C MET A 212 13.50 2.79 -14.00
N GLY A 213 12.44 3.59 -14.08
CA GLY A 213 11.28 3.28 -14.91
C GLY A 213 11.58 3.32 -16.41
N ASN A 214 10.71 2.67 -17.19
CA ASN A 214 10.72 2.67 -18.67
C ASN A 214 11.85 1.88 -19.34
N THR A 215 12.87 1.44 -18.62
CA THR A 215 14.07 0.79 -19.16
C THR A 215 14.29 -0.61 -18.58
N MET A 216 15.16 -1.37 -19.21
CA MET A 216 15.54 -2.71 -18.81
C MET A 216 17.02 -2.74 -18.50
N ALA A 217 17.41 -3.60 -17.58
CA ALA A 217 18.80 -3.85 -17.24
C ALA A 217 19.43 -4.86 -18.20
N THR A 218 20.67 -4.61 -18.60
CA THR A 218 21.49 -5.56 -19.34
C THR A 218 22.48 -6.19 -18.38
N GLN A 219 22.40 -7.49 -18.20
CA GLN A 219 23.34 -8.24 -17.37
C GLN A 219 24.70 -8.31 -18.06
N LEU A 220 25.76 -8.03 -17.31
CA LEU A 220 27.15 -8.08 -17.79
C LEU A 220 27.75 -9.46 -17.55
N ASP A 221 28.66 -9.90 -18.44
CA ASP A 221 29.32 -11.20 -18.34
C ASP A 221 30.20 -11.32 -17.09
N GLU A 222 30.78 -10.20 -16.64
CA GLU A 222 31.64 -10.13 -15.45
C GLU A 222 30.86 -9.96 -14.13
N GLY A 223 29.53 -9.99 -14.20
CA GLY A 223 28.60 -9.70 -13.09
C GLY A 223 28.22 -8.21 -13.01
N GLY A 224 27.08 -7.95 -12.36
CA GLY A 224 26.45 -6.63 -12.32
C GLY A 224 25.58 -6.36 -13.54
N VAL A 225 25.06 -5.15 -13.63
CA VAL A 225 24.16 -4.71 -14.71
C VAL A 225 24.52 -3.35 -15.25
N GLU A 226 24.34 -3.18 -16.53
CA GLU A 226 24.24 -1.87 -17.17
C GLU A 226 22.78 -1.42 -17.16
N PHE A 227 22.53 -0.17 -16.79
CA PHE A 227 21.19 0.40 -16.70
C PHE A 227 21.15 1.83 -17.29
N ASP A 228 20.43 2.00 -18.39
CA ASP A 228 20.31 3.29 -19.07
C ASP A 228 19.21 4.15 -18.44
N TYR A 229 19.60 5.05 -17.55
CA TYR A 229 18.69 6.00 -16.90
C TYR A 229 18.18 7.10 -17.84
N GLU A 230 18.89 7.38 -18.95
CA GLU A 230 18.51 8.44 -19.87
C GLU A 230 17.38 8.01 -20.81
N ALA A 231 17.42 6.77 -21.30
CA ALA A 231 16.45 6.26 -22.26
C ALA A 231 15.01 6.25 -21.73
N GLY A 232 14.84 6.18 -20.40
CA GLY A 232 13.53 6.18 -19.74
C GLY A 232 13.01 7.55 -19.30
N ALA A 233 13.81 8.61 -19.44
CA ALA A 233 13.50 9.92 -18.87
C ALA A 233 12.42 10.68 -19.65
N ASN A 234 11.56 11.39 -18.91
CA ASN A 234 10.59 12.37 -19.46
C ASN A 234 9.67 11.85 -20.58
N TRP A 235 9.17 10.62 -20.45
CA TRP A 235 8.16 10.14 -21.39
C TRP A 235 6.80 10.78 -21.09
N GLU A 236 6.21 11.42 -22.10
CA GLU A 236 4.90 12.07 -21.94
C GLU A 236 3.72 11.11 -22.09
N THR A 237 3.89 10.04 -22.86
CA THR A 237 2.83 9.08 -23.17
C THR A 237 3.37 7.67 -23.44
N MET A 238 2.50 6.68 -23.30
CA MET A 238 2.77 5.30 -23.69
C MET A 238 2.48 5.02 -25.17
N GLU A 239 1.92 5.99 -25.91
CA GLU A 239 1.69 5.85 -27.34
C GLU A 239 2.99 5.58 -28.11
N GLY A 240 2.94 4.62 -29.03
CA GLY A 240 4.13 4.18 -29.78
C GLY A 240 5.12 3.32 -28.97
N LYS A 241 4.91 3.13 -27.67
CA LYS A 241 5.74 2.28 -26.80
C LYS A 241 5.11 0.89 -26.62
N ILE A 242 3.79 0.86 -26.43
CA ILE A 242 2.99 -0.35 -26.31
C ILE A 242 1.68 -0.21 -27.09
N ASP A 243 0.92 -1.29 -27.22
CA ASP A 243 -0.45 -1.24 -27.77
C ASP A 243 -1.41 -0.67 -26.72
N THR A 244 -1.60 0.65 -26.77
CA THR A 244 -2.44 1.40 -25.81
C THR A 244 -3.93 1.11 -25.93
N SER A 245 -4.39 0.49 -27.03
CA SER A 245 -5.81 0.12 -27.20
C SER A 245 -6.30 -0.92 -26.19
N LYS A 246 -5.39 -1.62 -25.52
CA LYS A 246 -5.67 -2.60 -24.46
C LYS A 246 -5.87 -1.99 -23.07
N TYR A 247 -5.75 -0.69 -22.94
CA TYR A 247 -5.78 0.05 -21.67
C TYR A 247 -6.76 1.22 -21.74
N LEU A 248 -7.18 1.72 -20.59
CA LEU A 248 -8.14 2.83 -20.54
C LEU A 248 -7.49 4.19 -20.82
N ARG A 249 -6.18 4.30 -20.56
CA ARG A 249 -5.42 5.54 -20.78
C ARG A 249 -4.02 5.21 -21.31
N PRO A 250 -3.43 6.07 -22.16
CA PRO A 250 -2.05 5.89 -22.63
C PRO A 250 -1.05 6.51 -21.62
N LYS A 251 -1.27 6.32 -20.32
CA LYS A 251 -0.50 6.96 -19.25
C LYS A 251 -0.16 5.96 -18.13
N SER A 252 0.99 6.20 -17.51
CA SER A 252 1.41 5.63 -16.22
C SER A 252 2.01 6.79 -15.42
N ASP A 253 1.15 7.57 -14.78
CA ASP A 253 1.48 8.90 -14.31
C ASP A 253 2.47 8.91 -13.14
N ILE A 254 3.50 9.76 -13.22
CA ILE A 254 4.56 9.90 -12.21
C ILE A 254 4.02 10.40 -10.86
N VAL A 255 3.07 11.36 -10.88
CA VAL A 255 2.47 11.90 -9.65
C VAL A 255 1.59 10.82 -9.00
N SER A 256 0.82 10.07 -9.81
CA SER A 256 0.05 8.93 -9.34
C SER A 256 0.94 7.87 -8.68
N LEU A 257 2.09 7.53 -9.28
CA LEU A 257 3.06 6.60 -8.68
C LEU A 257 3.57 7.09 -7.32
N MET A 258 3.90 8.37 -7.18
CA MET A 258 4.38 8.94 -5.92
C MET A 258 3.28 8.93 -4.83
N VAL A 259 2.04 9.23 -5.21
CA VAL A 259 0.89 9.12 -4.31
C VAL A 259 0.67 7.66 -3.87
N LEU A 260 0.79 6.70 -4.81
CA LEU A 260 0.67 5.27 -4.52
C LEU A 260 1.74 4.77 -3.54
N GLU A 261 2.99 5.20 -3.69
CA GLU A 261 4.10 4.86 -2.78
C GLU A 261 3.80 5.31 -1.35
N HIS A 262 3.42 6.56 -1.19
CA HIS A 262 3.02 7.09 0.11
C HIS A 262 1.83 6.33 0.71
N GLN A 263 0.81 6.06 -0.10
CA GLN A 263 -0.38 5.34 0.33
C GLN A 263 -0.06 3.92 0.81
N CYS A 264 0.70 3.14 0.03
CA CYS A 264 1.09 1.78 0.37
C CYS A 264 1.87 1.72 1.69
N THR A 265 2.87 2.58 1.85
CA THR A 265 3.70 2.63 3.06
C THR A 265 2.87 3.02 4.28
N THR A 266 2.07 4.05 4.16
CA THR A 266 1.23 4.53 5.29
C THR A 266 0.20 3.48 5.70
N GLN A 267 -0.43 2.80 4.75
CA GLN A 267 -1.38 1.72 5.07
C GLN A 267 -0.73 0.53 5.79
N ASN A 268 0.53 0.19 5.46
CA ASN A 268 1.26 -0.84 6.18
C ASN A 268 1.52 -0.43 7.65
N ILE A 269 1.92 0.82 7.87
CA ILE A 269 2.12 1.36 9.23
C ILE A 269 0.81 1.31 10.03
N LEU A 270 -0.31 1.73 9.44
CA LEU A 270 -1.62 1.66 10.08
C LEU A 270 -2.03 0.20 10.39
N THR A 271 -1.78 -0.73 9.46
CA THR A 271 -2.07 -2.15 9.63
C THR A 271 -1.28 -2.73 10.79
N LYS A 272 0.02 -2.46 10.84
CA LYS A 272 0.92 -2.88 11.91
C LYS A 272 0.43 -2.36 13.27
N ALA A 273 0.19 -1.05 13.37
CA ALA A 273 -0.30 -0.40 14.59
C ALA A 273 -1.61 -1.04 15.11
N SER A 274 -2.56 -1.27 14.20
CA SER A 274 -3.84 -1.92 14.54
C SER A 274 -3.65 -3.33 15.06
N MET A 275 -2.85 -4.14 14.40
CA MET A 275 -2.64 -5.54 14.73
C MET A 275 -1.83 -5.72 16.01
N GLU A 276 -0.76 -4.94 16.20
CA GLU A 276 0.06 -4.97 17.41
C GLU A 276 -0.75 -4.58 18.65
N TYR A 277 -1.50 -3.47 18.59
CA TYR A 277 -2.37 -3.07 19.69
C TYR A 277 -3.37 -4.16 20.05
N ARG A 278 -4.10 -4.69 19.07
CA ARG A 278 -5.11 -5.74 19.30
C ARG A 278 -4.51 -6.99 19.93
N ARG A 279 -3.34 -7.37 19.47
CA ARG A 279 -2.64 -8.54 19.99
C ARG A 279 -2.19 -8.34 21.45
N LEU A 280 -1.59 -7.19 21.75
CA LEU A 280 -1.16 -6.87 23.12
C LEU A 280 -2.36 -6.71 24.06
N ALA A 281 -3.43 -6.09 23.61
CA ALA A 281 -4.67 -5.99 24.39
C ALA A 281 -5.28 -7.37 24.69
N TYR A 282 -5.26 -8.28 23.71
CA TYR A 282 -5.69 -9.66 23.90
C TYR A 282 -4.83 -10.40 24.91
N LEU A 283 -3.50 -10.29 24.83
CA LEU A 283 -2.57 -10.92 25.76
C LEU A 283 -2.71 -10.37 27.17
N GLN A 284 -2.87 -9.06 27.35
CA GLN A 284 -3.11 -8.45 28.65
C GLN A 284 -4.41 -9.01 29.30
N LYS A 285 -5.50 -9.09 28.53
CA LYS A 285 -6.76 -9.66 29.02
C LYS A 285 -6.69 -11.17 29.31
N ALA A 286 -5.82 -11.88 28.60
CA ALA A 286 -5.60 -13.30 28.91
C ALA A 286 -4.86 -13.52 30.24
N ILE A 287 -4.02 -12.55 30.66
CA ILE A 287 -3.31 -12.58 31.96
C ILE A 287 -4.21 -12.05 33.06
N ASP A 288 -4.91 -10.95 32.83
CA ASP A 288 -5.84 -10.31 33.77
C ASP A 288 -7.13 -9.91 33.01
N PRO A 289 -8.20 -10.71 33.14
CA PRO A 289 -9.47 -10.44 32.46
C PRO A 289 -10.13 -9.11 32.82
N GLU A 290 -9.84 -8.56 33.99
CA GLU A 290 -10.40 -7.29 34.47
C GLU A 290 -9.55 -6.08 34.07
N VAL A 291 -8.43 -6.30 33.39
CA VAL A 291 -7.54 -5.20 33.00
C VAL A 291 -8.21 -4.23 32.02
N ASP A 292 -8.09 -2.95 32.31
CA ASP A 292 -8.46 -1.90 31.38
C ASP A 292 -7.28 -1.64 30.42
N VAL A 293 -7.38 -2.20 29.22
CA VAL A 293 -6.34 -2.08 28.19
C VAL A 293 -6.19 -0.68 27.60
N THR A 294 -7.08 0.24 27.96
CA THR A 294 -7.02 1.65 27.52
C THR A 294 -6.15 2.52 28.43
N LYS A 295 -5.82 2.02 29.63
CA LYS A 295 -5.00 2.75 30.59
C LYS A 295 -3.56 2.96 30.09
N PRO A 296 -2.97 4.12 30.35
CA PRO A 296 -1.66 4.51 29.82
C PRO A 296 -0.49 3.58 30.20
N GLU A 297 -0.58 2.91 31.33
CA GLU A 297 0.49 2.05 31.87
C GLU A 297 0.55 0.66 31.21
N GLY A 298 -0.49 0.25 30.51
CA GLY A 298 -0.60 -1.07 29.89
C GLY A 298 0.35 -1.23 28.68
N MET A 299 0.72 -2.49 28.38
CA MET A 299 1.55 -2.81 27.21
C MET A 299 0.88 -2.37 25.90
N ALA A 300 -0.43 -2.60 25.77
CA ALA A 300 -1.18 -2.21 24.59
C ALA A 300 -1.20 -0.69 24.41
N ALA A 301 -1.40 0.08 25.46
CA ALA A 301 -1.41 1.54 25.39
C ALA A 301 0.00 2.12 25.10
N ARG A 302 1.07 1.49 25.58
CA ARG A 302 2.45 1.87 25.23
C ARG A 302 2.70 1.63 23.74
N SER A 303 2.35 0.45 23.23
CA SER A 303 2.46 0.14 21.81
C SER A 303 1.64 1.13 20.95
N ALA A 304 0.45 1.54 21.42
CA ALA A 304 -0.34 2.55 20.70
C ALA A 304 0.37 3.91 20.64
N ARG A 305 1.07 4.33 21.70
CA ARG A 305 1.85 5.59 21.69
C ARG A 305 3.05 5.52 20.74
N ASP A 306 3.79 4.40 20.77
CA ASP A 306 4.93 4.20 19.89
C ASP A 306 4.46 4.20 18.41
N SER A 307 3.39 3.47 18.12
CA SER A 307 2.77 3.46 16.79
C SER A 307 2.23 4.83 16.37
N ALA A 308 1.70 5.63 17.31
CA ALA A 308 1.23 6.98 17.02
C ALA A 308 2.36 7.88 16.51
N GLY A 309 3.56 7.75 17.08
CA GLY A 309 4.76 8.43 16.60
C GLY A 309 5.10 8.06 15.15
N ASP A 310 5.12 6.76 14.83
CA ASP A 310 5.40 6.26 13.49
C ASP A 310 4.34 6.72 12.47
N ILE A 311 3.05 6.69 12.85
CA ILE A 311 1.95 7.16 12.00
C ILE A 311 2.10 8.66 11.74
N VAL A 312 2.41 9.46 12.77
CA VAL A 312 2.55 10.92 12.62
C VAL A 312 3.75 11.26 11.73
N LYS A 313 4.88 10.55 11.84
CA LYS A 313 6.02 10.71 10.92
C LYS A 313 5.62 10.45 9.47
N ALA A 314 4.91 9.37 9.22
CA ALA A 314 4.42 9.04 7.87
C ALA A 314 3.38 10.08 7.39
N PHE A 315 2.45 10.49 8.25
CA PHE A 315 1.44 11.49 7.93
C PHE A 315 2.04 12.85 7.60
N LEU A 316 3.09 13.24 8.29
CA LEU A 316 3.76 14.53 8.10
C LEU A 316 4.92 14.47 7.10
N PHE A 317 5.06 13.38 6.36
CA PHE A 317 6.08 13.23 5.30
C PHE A 317 7.51 13.48 5.80
N CYS A 318 7.85 12.94 6.98
CA CYS A 318 9.24 12.99 7.45
C CYS A 318 10.18 12.33 6.43
N ASP A 319 11.34 12.95 6.22
CA ASP A 319 12.37 12.50 5.27
C ASP A 319 11.90 12.44 3.79
N GLU A 320 10.83 13.19 3.42
CA GLU A 320 10.37 13.27 2.04
C GLU A 320 11.51 13.70 1.11
N PHE A 321 11.66 12.97 0.00
CA PHE A 321 12.64 13.31 -1.02
C PHE A 321 12.34 14.69 -1.62
N ASP A 322 13.38 15.55 -1.66
CA ASP A 322 13.25 16.90 -2.21
C ASP A 322 13.11 16.87 -3.73
N LEU A 323 11.96 17.32 -4.23
CA LEU A 323 11.65 17.42 -5.64
C LEU A 323 12.29 18.63 -6.34
N LYS A 324 13.10 19.43 -5.65
CA LYS A 324 13.86 20.56 -6.23
C LYS A 324 13.05 21.39 -7.22
N ASP A 325 13.40 21.25 -8.51
CA ASP A 325 12.81 22.01 -9.63
C ASP A 325 11.41 21.53 -10.04
N GLY A 326 10.96 20.46 -9.44
CA GLY A 326 9.61 19.95 -9.62
C GLY A 326 9.49 18.83 -10.64
N LEU A 327 8.25 18.38 -10.78
CA LEU A 327 7.81 17.42 -11.79
C LEU A 327 6.37 17.73 -12.20
N GLU A 328 6.00 17.30 -13.40
CA GLU A 328 4.66 17.45 -13.94
C GLU A 328 4.11 16.08 -14.34
N GLY A 329 2.97 15.73 -13.76
CA GLY A 329 2.22 14.54 -14.11
C GLY A 329 1.07 14.82 -15.07
N ASP A 330 0.16 13.86 -15.17
CA ASP A 330 -1.07 13.99 -15.95
C ASP A 330 -2.03 14.98 -15.28
N PRO A 331 -2.39 16.10 -15.92
CA PRO A 331 -3.33 17.08 -15.34
C PRO A 331 -4.67 16.45 -14.94
N ALA A 332 -5.14 15.43 -15.66
CA ALA A 332 -6.40 14.77 -15.33
C ALA A 332 -6.30 13.97 -14.00
N PHE A 333 -5.14 13.36 -13.71
CA PHE A 333 -4.93 12.75 -12.40
C PHE A 333 -4.91 13.81 -11.29
N VAL A 334 -4.15 14.89 -11.49
CA VAL A 334 -4.05 16.00 -10.51
C VAL A 334 -5.44 16.55 -10.19
N GLU A 335 -6.24 16.88 -11.22
CA GLU A 335 -7.59 17.40 -11.06
C GLU A 335 -8.51 16.42 -10.32
N ALA A 336 -8.55 15.15 -10.74
CA ALA A 336 -9.38 14.12 -10.11
C ALA A 336 -8.97 13.87 -8.65
N PHE A 337 -7.67 13.82 -8.37
CA PHE A 337 -7.14 13.60 -7.04
C PHE A 337 -7.44 14.77 -6.09
N GLU A 338 -7.25 16.01 -6.53
CA GLU A 338 -7.54 17.20 -5.72
C GLU A 338 -9.04 17.43 -5.52
N ALA A 339 -9.86 17.14 -6.57
CA ALA A 339 -11.31 17.27 -6.49
C ALA A 339 -11.95 16.33 -5.46
N ALA A 340 -11.35 15.16 -5.22
CA ALA A 340 -11.79 14.22 -4.20
C ALA A 340 -11.41 14.64 -2.76
N GLY A 341 -10.73 15.77 -2.58
CA GLY A 341 -10.29 16.26 -1.27
C GLY A 341 -11.42 16.91 -0.47
N VAL A 342 -11.48 16.59 0.82
CA VAL A 342 -12.34 17.30 1.78
C VAL A 342 -11.74 18.69 2.00
N LYS A 343 -12.56 19.75 1.89
CA LYS A 343 -12.13 21.14 1.97
C LYS A 343 -12.61 21.80 3.26
N ASN A 344 -11.74 22.62 3.86
CA ASN A 344 -12.14 23.51 4.95
C ASN A 344 -12.89 24.75 4.41
N SER A 345 -13.29 25.66 5.29
CA SER A 345 -14.01 26.90 4.96
C SER A 345 -13.24 27.82 4.00
N GLU A 346 -11.89 27.75 3.99
CA GLU A 346 -11.03 28.49 3.07
C GLU A 346 -10.79 27.77 1.73
N GLY A 347 -11.44 26.62 1.48
CA GLY A 347 -11.27 25.82 0.27
C GLY A 347 -9.95 25.04 0.21
N GLN A 348 -9.23 24.91 1.33
CA GLN A 348 -7.98 24.15 1.43
C GLN A 348 -8.25 22.67 1.72
N SER A 349 -7.38 21.81 1.20
CA SER A 349 -7.47 20.36 1.36
C SER A 349 -6.10 19.72 1.57
N LEU A 350 -6.07 18.55 2.23
CA LEU A 350 -4.87 17.72 2.34
C LEU A 350 -4.51 17.01 1.03
N ARG A 351 -5.37 17.06 0.01
CA ARG A 351 -5.08 16.50 -1.32
C ARG A 351 -4.49 17.49 -2.31
N GLN A 352 -4.31 18.75 -1.93
CA GLN A 352 -3.68 19.73 -2.80
C GLN A 352 -2.21 19.35 -3.07
N LEU A 353 -1.89 19.15 -4.35
CA LEU A 353 -0.54 18.83 -4.81
C LEU A 353 0.28 20.11 -5.02
N ARG A 354 1.59 19.98 -4.92
CA ARG A 354 2.55 21.04 -5.20
C ARG A 354 3.53 20.62 -6.28
N CYS A 355 4.03 19.37 -6.20
CA CYS A 355 4.96 18.76 -7.15
C CYS A 355 6.26 19.56 -7.39
N TYR A 356 6.63 20.45 -6.48
CA TYR A 356 7.82 21.30 -6.50
C TYR A 356 8.40 21.41 -5.11
N GLY A 357 9.66 21.01 -4.92
CA GLY A 357 10.29 20.87 -3.61
C GLY A 357 9.69 19.74 -2.75
N ARG A 358 8.42 19.41 -2.94
CA ARG A 358 7.66 18.37 -2.25
C ARG A 358 6.42 17.99 -3.03
N LEU A 359 5.85 16.81 -2.72
CA LEU A 359 4.67 16.31 -3.44
C LEU A 359 3.39 17.09 -3.06
N PHE A 360 3.10 17.21 -1.75
CA PHE A 360 1.88 17.85 -1.25
C PHE A 360 2.10 19.30 -0.83
N LYS A 361 1.10 20.15 -1.06
CA LYS A 361 1.08 21.54 -0.62
C LYS A 361 1.02 21.64 0.91
N ASN A 362 0.20 20.81 1.54
CA ASN A 362 0.02 20.72 2.98
C ASN A 362 0.46 19.31 3.40
N ARG A 363 1.65 19.16 3.98
CA ARG A 363 2.22 17.87 4.38
C ARG A 363 1.52 17.30 5.60
N CYS A 364 0.32 16.83 5.36
CA CYS A 364 -0.42 15.94 6.23
C CYS A 364 -1.19 14.95 5.33
N SER A 365 -1.02 13.67 5.59
CA SER A 365 -1.57 12.62 4.74
C SER A 365 -3.10 12.68 4.65
N TYR A 366 -3.61 12.65 3.42
CA TYR A 366 -5.05 12.53 3.16
C TYR A 366 -5.63 11.19 3.66
N LEU A 367 -4.79 10.22 4.03
CA LEU A 367 -5.24 8.96 4.59
C LEU A 367 -5.84 9.09 5.99
N ILE A 368 -5.70 10.25 6.62
CA ILE A 368 -6.48 10.60 7.83
C ILE A 368 -8.00 10.52 7.61
N TYR A 369 -8.46 10.59 6.34
CA TYR A 369 -9.87 10.41 5.94
C TYR A 369 -10.17 9.00 5.44
N SER A 370 -9.20 8.08 5.41
CA SER A 370 -9.44 6.70 4.98
C SER A 370 -10.34 5.97 5.97
N LYS A 371 -11.16 5.07 5.46
CA LYS A 371 -11.97 4.20 6.33
C LYS A 371 -11.10 3.42 7.30
N TYR A 372 -9.90 3.02 6.84
CA TYR A 372 -9.00 2.25 7.69
C TYR A 372 -8.48 3.05 8.89
N PHE A 373 -8.13 4.32 8.70
CA PHE A 373 -7.76 5.20 9.83
C PHE A 373 -8.95 5.44 10.78
N GLU A 374 -10.16 5.58 10.24
CA GLU A 374 -11.38 5.75 11.04
C GLU A 374 -11.67 4.52 11.91
N PHE A 375 -11.38 3.30 11.41
CA PHE A 375 -11.61 2.04 12.10
C PHE A 375 -10.42 1.51 12.92
N LEU A 376 -9.33 2.26 13.04
CA LEU A 376 -8.27 1.91 13.98
C LEU A 376 -8.83 1.71 15.39
N PRO A 377 -8.21 0.86 16.23
CA PRO A 377 -8.54 0.81 17.64
C PRO A 377 -8.55 2.23 18.22
N SER A 378 -9.62 2.57 18.96
CA SER A 378 -9.85 3.95 19.43
C SER A 378 -8.64 4.56 20.16
N VAL A 379 -7.93 3.74 20.95
CA VAL A 379 -6.71 4.18 21.65
C VAL A 379 -5.60 4.57 20.65
N VAL A 380 -5.36 3.77 19.62
CA VAL A 380 -4.34 4.07 18.59
C VAL A 380 -4.72 5.35 17.86
N ARG A 381 -5.98 5.46 17.41
CA ARG A 381 -6.48 6.64 16.69
C ARG A 381 -6.39 7.91 17.54
N THR A 382 -6.86 7.85 18.80
CA THR A 382 -6.84 9.02 19.71
C THR A 382 -5.40 9.46 19.96
N GLN A 383 -4.51 8.55 20.30
CA GLN A 383 -3.09 8.88 20.54
C GLN A 383 -2.39 9.40 19.29
N THR A 384 -2.73 8.91 18.09
CA THR A 384 -2.22 9.47 16.84
C THR A 384 -2.66 10.91 16.64
N LEU A 385 -3.93 11.23 16.89
CA LEU A 385 -4.46 12.59 16.75
C LEU A 385 -3.92 13.54 17.83
N GLU A 386 -3.70 13.07 19.06
CA GLU A 386 -3.06 13.84 20.14
C GLU A 386 -1.59 14.12 19.82
N GLU A 387 -0.86 13.12 19.32
CA GLU A 387 0.54 13.28 18.92
C GLU A 387 0.66 14.22 17.69
N LEU A 388 -0.23 14.09 16.71
CA LEU A 388 -0.28 15.01 15.58
C LEU A 388 -0.49 16.45 16.03
N TRP A 389 -1.42 16.68 16.97
CA TRP A 389 -1.62 17.99 17.58
C TRP A 389 -0.36 18.50 18.26
N ARG A 390 0.25 17.69 19.13
CA ARG A 390 1.47 18.02 19.86
C ARG A 390 2.59 18.47 18.92
N VAL A 391 2.83 17.67 17.87
CA VAL A 391 3.88 17.95 16.89
C VAL A 391 3.59 19.24 16.11
N LEU A 392 2.36 19.47 15.69
CA LEU A 392 2.00 20.70 14.96
C LEU A 392 2.12 21.97 15.79
N GLN A 393 2.07 21.87 17.13
CA GLN A 393 2.27 22.99 18.07
C GLN A 393 3.74 23.12 18.53
N SER A 394 4.56 22.10 18.33
CA SER A 394 5.95 22.07 18.81
C SER A 394 6.92 22.75 17.84
N THR A 395 8.12 22.99 18.34
CA THR A 395 9.32 23.36 17.54
C THR A 395 10.29 22.20 17.43
N ASP A 396 9.79 20.96 17.51
CA ASP A 396 10.56 19.75 17.45
C ASP A 396 11.39 19.70 16.14
N GLU A 397 12.70 19.46 16.27
CA GLU A 397 13.65 19.47 15.16
C GLU A 397 13.34 18.39 14.11
N GLU A 398 12.87 17.23 14.54
CA GLU A 398 12.46 16.14 13.65
C GLU A 398 11.40 16.57 12.63
N PHE A 399 10.56 17.56 12.97
CA PHE A 399 9.49 18.08 12.13
C PHE A 399 9.76 19.52 11.62
N SER A 400 11.01 19.94 11.62
CA SER A 400 11.43 21.28 11.16
C SER A 400 11.17 21.55 9.68
N HIS A 401 11.01 20.50 8.88
CA HIS A 401 10.65 20.59 7.47
C HIS A 401 9.26 21.22 7.25
N ILE A 402 8.37 21.24 8.27
CA ILE A 402 7.04 21.85 8.20
C ILE A 402 7.11 23.25 8.82
N GLY A 403 7.10 24.29 7.99
CA GLY A 403 7.15 25.68 8.44
C GLY A 403 5.88 26.13 9.19
N SER A 404 5.98 27.20 9.99
CA SER A 404 4.91 27.68 10.87
C SER A 404 3.59 27.98 10.13
N SER A 405 3.66 28.57 8.95
CA SER A 405 2.47 28.86 8.13
C SER A 405 1.78 27.58 7.61
N GLU A 406 2.55 26.54 7.30
CA GLU A 406 2.02 25.26 6.88
C GLU A 406 1.38 24.51 8.05
N ARG A 407 2.01 24.53 9.24
CA ARG A 407 1.42 23.97 10.48
C ARG A 407 0.05 24.58 10.78
N LYS A 408 -0.08 25.90 10.68
CA LYS A 408 -1.37 26.59 10.88
C LYS A 408 -2.43 26.15 9.88
N ARG A 409 -2.08 26.00 8.59
CA ARG A 409 -3.02 25.49 7.57
C ARG A 409 -3.44 24.05 7.83
N ILE A 410 -2.49 23.18 8.19
CA ILE A 410 -2.80 21.78 8.51
C ILE A 410 -3.76 21.73 9.71
N ILE A 411 -3.50 22.52 10.76
CA ILE A 411 -4.39 22.61 11.93
C ILE A 411 -5.79 23.05 11.50
N SER A 412 -5.92 24.14 10.73
CA SER A 412 -7.22 24.61 10.24
C SER A 412 -7.96 23.53 9.44
N ILE A 413 -7.27 22.89 8.48
CA ILE A 413 -7.88 21.84 7.66
C ILE A 413 -8.36 20.69 8.55
N VAL A 414 -7.50 20.16 9.43
CA VAL A 414 -7.82 18.99 10.26
C VAL A 414 -8.94 19.31 11.24
N SER A 415 -8.89 20.47 11.92
CA SER A 415 -9.90 20.89 12.91
C SER A 415 -11.29 21.03 12.31
N GLU A 416 -11.40 21.48 11.07
CA GLU A 416 -12.70 21.68 10.41
C GLU A 416 -13.23 20.40 9.71
N THR A 417 -12.35 19.47 9.32
CA THR A 417 -12.72 18.41 8.37
C THR A 417 -12.62 16.99 8.93
N VAL A 418 -11.81 16.77 9.97
CA VAL A 418 -11.68 15.45 10.61
C VAL A 418 -12.69 15.31 11.74
N LYS A 419 -13.43 14.20 11.72
CA LYS A 419 -14.46 13.92 12.73
C LYS A 419 -13.87 13.29 13.99
N ASN A 420 -14.56 13.46 15.13
CA ASN A 420 -14.22 12.85 16.41
C ASN A 420 -12.76 13.13 16.83
N LEU A 421 -12.36 14.38 16.77
CA LEU A 421 -11.06 14.85 17.26
C LEU A 421 -11.01 14.81 18.79
N PRO A 422 -9.84 14.54 19.41
CA PRO A 422 -9.63 14.72 20.85
C PRO A 422 -9.80 16.18 21.29
N GLU A 423 -10.11 16.40 22.59
CA GLU A 423 -10.35 17.74 23.18
C GLU A 423 -9.20 18.74 22.94
N CYS A 424 -7.96 18.28 22.80
CA CYS A 424 -6.84 19.17 22.51
C CYS A 424 -7.02 19.98 21.23
N TRP A 425 -7.78 19.47 20.25
CA TRP A 425 -8.08 20.16 18.99
C TRP A 425 -9.16 21.23 19.09
N GLU A 426 -10.00 21.20 20.15
CA GLU A 426 -11.03 22.23 20.39
C GLU A 426 -10.40 23.61 20.69
N LYS A 427 -9.16 23.64 21.15
CA LYS A 427 -8.40 24.87 21.43
C LYS A 427 -7.93 25.59 20.16
N ALA A 428 -8.16 25.00 18.97
CA ALA A 428 -7.79 25.60 17.68
C ALA A 428 -8.92 26.43 17.06
N GLN A 429 -10.13 26.30 17.58
CA GLN A 429 -11.32 27.08 17.21
C GLN A 429 -11.39 28.36 18.06
#